data_250e9ff1b39eef4069c01ec5b9e4ca08
#
_entry.id   250e9ff1b39eef4069c01ec5b9e4ca08
#
_cell.length_a   1.000
_cell.length_b   1.000
_cell.length_c   1.000
_cell.angle_alpha   90.00
_cell.angle_beta   90.00
_cell.angle_gamma   90.00
#
_symmetry.space_group_name_H-M   'P 1'
#
loop_
_entity.id
_entity.type
_entity.pdbx_description
1 polymer ?
#
loop_
_entity_poly.entity_id
_entity_poly.type
_entity_poly.pdbx_seq_one_letter_code
_entity_poly.pdbx_strand_id
1 'polypeptide(L)' 'MFLHVLEARHVRDYVVWLQFSDGVAGEVNLSAELDGPIFGPLRDIEQFKRLSVSYHTLTWPNGADFAPEFLRERVAVTV' A
#
# COMPACT_ATOMS: atom_id res chain seq x y z
N MET A 1 0.22 17.35 12.15
CA MET A 1 -0.61 16.87 11.01
C MET A 1 -0.32 15.40 10.79
N PHE A 2 -1.37 14.60 10.66
CA PHE A 2 -1.23 13.17 10.44
C PHE A 2 -1.00 12.89 8.95
N LEU A 3 -0.10 11.95 8.67
CA LEU A 3 0.15 11.50 7.32
C LEU A 3 -0.99 10.57 6.88
N HIS A 4 -1.54 10.84 5.69
CA HIS A 4 -2.61 10.03 5.10
C HIS A 4 -2.21 9.55 3.72
N VAL A 5 -2.69 8.38 3.34
CA VAL A 5 -2.69 7.95 1.94
C VAL A 5 -3.97 8.50 1.31
N LEU A 6 -3.82 9.25 0.24
CA LEU A 6 -4.95 9.88 -0.47
C LEU A 6 -5.45 9.02 -1.63
N GLU A 7 -4.53 8.34 -2.31
CA GLU A 7 -4.86 7.55 -3.48
C GLU A 7 -3.94 6.34 -3.57
N ALA A 8 -4.44 5.23 -4.09
CA ALA A 8 -3.68 4.00 -4.27
C ALA A 8 -4.13 3.31 -5.55
N ARG A 9 -3.17 2.77 -6.30
CA ARG A 9 -3.43 2.01 -7.52
C ARG A 9 -2.48 0.83 -7.63
N HIS A 10 -2.99 -0.30 -8.13
CA HIS A 10 -2.15 -1.42 -8.49
C HIS A 10 -1.40 -1.11 -9.78
N VAL A 11 -0.09 -1.29 -9.78
CA VAL A 11 0.75 -1.02 -10.95
C VAL A 11 1.07 -2.33 -11.68
N ARG A 12 1.74 -3.25 -11.00
CA ARG A 12 2.09 -4.59 -11.51
C ARG A 12 2.52 -5.45 -10.33
N ASP A 13 2.44 -6.75 -10.46
CA ASP A 13 2.87 -7.69 -9.41
C ASP A 13 2.41 -7.21 -8.02
N TYR A 14 3.32 -7.00 -7.09
CA TYR A 14 3.03 -6.49 -5.74
C TYR A 14 3.47 -5.05 -5.57
N VAL A 15 3.48 -4.30 -6.65
CA VAL A 15 3.84 -2.88 -6.67
C VAL A 15 2.57 -2.04 -6.74
N VAL A 16 2.46 -1.07 -5.83
CA VAL A 16 1.35 -0.12 -5.79
C VAL A 16 1.89 1.29 -5.95
N TRP A 17 1.10 2.15 -6.59
CA TRP A 17 1.37 3.58 -6.64
C TRP A 17 0.52 4.24 -5.57
N LEU A 18 1.14 5.12 -4.79
CA LEU A 18 0.48 5.80 -3.67
C LEU A 18 0.73 7.29 -3.76
N GLN A 19 -0.29 8.07 -3.36
CA GLN A 19 -0.16 9.50 -3.14
C GLN A 19 -0.46 9.79 -1.68
N PHE A 20 0.39 10.59 -1.05
CA PHE A 20 0.30 10.93 0.37
C PHE A 20 -0.12 12.37 0.57
N SER A 21 -0.65 12.65 1.76
CA SER A 21 -1.13 13.99 2.11
C SER A 21 -0.03 15.05 2.21
N ASP A 22 1.23 14.63 2.31
CA ASP A 22 2.36 15.55 2.32
C ASP A 22 2.82 15.95 0.91
N GLY A 23 2.11 15.51 -0.12
CA GLY A 23 2.42 15.82 -1.51
C GLY A 23 3.35 14.84 -2.18
N VAL A 24 3.88 13.86 -1.46
CA VAL A 24 4.75 12.84 -2.05
C VAL A 24 3.89 11.76 -2.71
N ALA A 25 4.35 11.28 -3.86
CA ALA A 25 3.73 10.16 -4.56
C ALA A 25 4.81 9.29 -5.17
N GLY A 26 4.52 8.00 -5.32
CA GLY A 26 5.46 7.08 -5.93
C GLY A 26 5.06 5.63 -5.73
N GLU A 27 5.91 4.74 -6.23
CA GLU A 27 5.66 3.29 -6.19
C GLU A 27 6.28 2.67 -4.95
N VAL A 28 5.58 1.68 -4.40
CA VAL A 28 6.05 0.88 -3.28
C VAL A 28 5.92 -0.58 -3.66
N ASN A 29 7.00 -1.35 -3.52
CA ASN A 29 6.99 -2.79 -3.72
C ASN A 29 6.75 -3.46 -2.37
N LEU A 30 5.62 -4.17 -2.25
CA LEU A 30 5.22 -4.81 -1.01
C LEU A 30 5.47 -6.32 -0.98
N SER A 31 6.18 -6.87 -1.98
CA SER A 31 6.37 -8.32 -2.10
C SER A 31 7.03 -8.94 -0.87
N ALA A 32 7.92 -8.24 -0.21
CA ALA A 32 8.63 -8.75 0.97
C ALA A 32 7.80 -8.67 2.26
N GLU A 33 6.64 -8.02 2.20
CA GLU A 33 5.80 -7.75 3.37
C GLU A 33 4.59 -8.68 3.47
N LEU A 34 4.41 -9.58 2.51
CA LEU A 34 3.19 -10.40 2.41
C LEU A 34 3.35 -11.72 3.15
N ASP A 35 3.57 -11.65 4.45
CA ASP A 35 3.75 -12.80 5.33
C ASP A 35 2.68 -12.83 6.41
N GLY A 36 2.49 -14.03 6.99
CA GLY A 36 1.60 -14.23 8.12
C GLY A 36 0.15 -14.45 7.71
N PRO A 37 -0.75 -14.67 8.71
CA PRO A 37 -2.11 -15.09 8.42
C PRO A 37 -2.97 -14.00 7.75
N ILE A 38 -2.64 -12.72 7.94
CA ILE A 38 -3.41 -11.61 7.36
C ILE A 38 -2.84 -11.21 6.00
N PHE A 39 -1.52 -11.09 5.88
CA PHE A 39 -0.90 -10.63 4.64
C PHE A 39 -0.57 -11.77 3.66
N GLY A 40 -0.39 -12.99 4.16
CA GLY A 40 -0.10 -14.14 3.31
C GLY A 40 -1.09 -14.34 2.17
N PRO A 41 -2.42 -14.23 2.41
CA PRO A 41 -3.41 -14.37 1.33
C PRO A 41 -3.25 -13.35 0.21
N LEU A 42 -2.60 -12.22 0.46
CA LEU A 42 -2.38 -11.18 -0.55
C LEU A 42 -1.29 -11.56 -1.55
N ARG A 43 -0.61 -12.69 -1.36
CA ARG A 43 0.30 -13.24 -2.37
C ARG A 43 -0.46 -13.72 -3.60
N ASP A 44 -1.75 -14.00 -3.45
CA ASP A 44 -2.63 -14.19 -4.60
C ASP A 44 -2.87 -12.82 -5.24
N ILE A 45 -2.42 -12.66 -6.47
CA ILE A 45 -2.45 -11.38 -7.18
C ILE A 45 -3.87 -10.85 -7.30
N GLU A 46 -4.85 -11.74 -7.47
CA GLU A 46 -6.25 -11.32 -7.58
C GLU A 46 -6.76 -10.72 -6.27
N GLN A 47 -6.29 -11.23 -5.14
CA GLN A 47 -6.60 -10.66 -3.83
C GLN A 47 -5.85 -9.34 -3.62
N PHE A 48 -4.59 -9.31 -4.02
CA PHE A 48 -3.76 -8.11 -3.88
C PHE A 48 -4.36 -6.91 -4.64
N LYS A 49 -4.90 -7.16 -5.81
CA LYS A 49 -5.51 -6.11 -6.64
C LYS A 49 -6.76 -5.48 -6.01
N ARG A 50 -7.33 -6.09 -5.00
CA ARG A 50 -8.53 -5.58 -4.31
C ARG A 50 -8.22 -4.48 -3.31
N LEU A 51 -7.04 -3.92 -3.36
CA LEU A 51 -6.64 -2.82 -2.49
C LEU A 51 -7.57 -1.61 -2.63
N SER A 52 -7.67 -0.84 -1.58
CA SER A 52 -8.42 0.41 -1.57
C SER A 52 -7.84 1.33 -0.50
N VAL A 53 -8.29 2.58 -0.50
CA VAL A 53 -7.95 3.51 0.56
C VAL A 53 -9.15 3.61 1.50
N SER A 54 -8.94 3.24 2.75
CA SER A 54 -9.94 3.37 3.82
C SER A 54 -9.23 3.78 5.10
N TYR A 55 -9.94 4.52 5.95
CA TYR A 55 -9.35 5.00 7.20
C TYR A 55 -8.01 5.69 6.99
N HIS A 56 -7.89 6.42 5.86
CA HIS A 56 -6.72 7.23 5.51
C HIS A 56 -5.47 6.41 5.18
N THR A 57 -5.60 5.12 4.88
CA THR A 57 -4.47 4.28 4.49
C THR A 57 -4.86 3.19 3.50
N LEU A 58 -3.87 2.43 3.07
CA LEU A 58 -4.03 1.31 2.14
C LEU A 58 -4.59 0.10 2.89
N THR A 59 -5.71 -0.42 2.41
CA THR A 59 -6.40 -1.55 3.04
C THR A 59 -6.84 -2.59 2.02
N TRP A 60 -7.20 -3.78 2.51
CA TRP A 60 -7.77 -4.87 1.71
C TRP A 60 -9.03 -5.40 2.38
N PRO A 61 -9.92 -6.07 1.61
CA PRO A 61 -11.18 -6.58 2.15
C PRO A 61 -11.02 -7.59 3.29
N ASN A 62 -9.88 -8.28 3.38
CA ASN A 62 -9.64 -9.26 4.44
C ASN A 62 -9.20 -8.62 5.77
N GLY A 63 -9.20 -7.30 5.86
CA GLY A 63 -8.79 -6.58 7.05
C GLY A 63 -7.32 -6.21 7.12
N ALA A 64 -6.53 -6.60 6.12
CA ALA A 64 -5.13 -6.21 6.07
C ALA A 64 -5.00 -4.70 5.81
N ASP A 65 -4.04 -4.08 6.45
CA ASP A 65 -3.71 -2.68 6.20
C ASP A 65 -2.23 -2.40 6.48
N PHE A 66 -1.74 -1.30 5.96
CA PHE A 66 -0.40 -0.79 6.25
C PHE A 66 -0.53 0.64 6.74
N ALA A 67 0.20 0.99 7.79
CA ALA A 67 0.23 2.35 8.28
C ALA A 67 0.81 3.29 7.21
N PRO A 68 0.29 4.52 7.07
CA PRO A 68 0.82 5.47 6.09
C PRO A 68 2.31 5.74 6.27
N GLU A 69 2.80 5.82 7.49
CA GLU A 69 4.21 6.06 7.79
C GLU A 69 5.10 4.93 7.29
N PHE A 70 4.63 3.69 7.46
CA PHE A 70 5.33 2.51 6.96
C PHE A 70 5.48 2.57 5.44
N LEU A 71 4.40 2.88 4.75
CA LEU A 71 4.39 2.98 3.29
C LEU A 71 5.25 4.14 2.81
N ARG A 72 5.18 5.28 3.52
CA ARG A 72 5.91 6.48 3.16
C ARG A 72 7.43 6.26 3.18
N GLU A 73 7.91 5.47 4.13
CA GLU A 73 9.34 5.13 4.23
C GLU A 73 9.83 4.28 3.06
N ARG A 74 8.92 3.56 2.41
CA ARG A 74 9.24 2.62 1.34
C ARG A 74 9.01 3.17 -0.06
N VAL A 75 8.46 4.36 -0.15
CA VAL A 75 8.21 4.98 -1.43
C VAL A 75 9.53 5.25 -2.15
N ALA A 76 9.62 4.79 -3.39
CA ALA A 76 10.76 5.10 -4.25
C ALA A 76 10.59 6.53 -4.76
N VAL A 77 11.24 7.47 -4.09
CA VAL A 77 11.23 8.87 -4.49
C VAL A 77 12.40 9.09 -5.44
N THR A 78 12.07 9.44 -6.67
CA THR A 78 13.09 9.86 -7.63
C THR A 78 13.28 11.36 -7.46
N VAL A 79 14.42 11.70 -6.96
CA VAL A 79 14.78 13.11 -6.75
C VAL A 79 15.46 13.63 -8.01
#